data_3242b6ae0b634904aac30c80a9578ebb
#
_entry.id   3242b6ae0b634904aac30c80a9578ebb
#
_cell.length_a   1.000
_cell.length_b   1.000
_cell.length_c   1.000
_cell.angle_alpha   90.00
_cell.angle_beta   90.00
_cell.angle_gamma   90.00
#
_symmetry.space_group_name_H-M   'P 1'
#
loop_
_entity.id
_entity.type
_entity.pdbx_description
1 polymer ?
#
loop_
_entity_poly.entity_id
_entity_poly.type
_entity_poly.pdbx_seq_one_letter_code
_entity_poly.pdbx_strand_id
1 'polypeptide(L)'
;MPTVVGVRFKQAGKIYYFDPRKLTVVPDDEIIVETAWGKEYGRIVIGPRDVREEEIAAPLKPVLRLATPQDLKQVQQNKERQARAFVICKEKIKRHGLPMKLINVEYAFDMNKIVFFFTADGRVDFRELVRDLASVFHTRIELRQVGVRDEAKELNGIGPCGREYCCAAWLGEFSSVSIRMAKNQGLSLNPTKVSGACGRLMCCLRYENDMYKKGGELCKTCSCPHKKQKQSAAPRVGKNVDTPEGRGKVQRVNANKRTVSVQMENQRRTEWSWDEVREVRG
;
A
#
# COMPACT_ATOMS: atom_id res chain seq x y z
N MET A 1 9.49 30.92 1.95
CA MET A 1 8.96 29.53 1.93
C MET A 1 7.74 29.54 1.05
N PRO A 2 7.69 28.74 0.00
CA PRO A 2 6.51 28.67 -0.85
C PRO A 2 5.35 27.98 -0.12
N THR A 3 4.17 28.53 -0.26
CA THR A 3 2.93 27.93 0.25
C THR A 3 2.43 26.93 -0.78
N VAL A 4 2.09 25.71 -0.34
CA VAL A 4 1.57 24.65 -1.22
C VAL A 4 0.25 24.10 -0.71
N VAL A 5 -0.55 23.57 -1.63
CA VAL A 5 -1.77 22.82 -1.35
C VAL A 5 -1.66 21.42 -1.92
N GLY A 6 -2.16 20.42 -1.18
CA GLY A 6 -2.17 19.04 -1.62
C GLY A 6 -3.48 18.69 -2.33
N VAL A 7 -3.40 18.31 -3.60
CA VAL A 7 -4.52 18.01 -4.47
C VAL A 7 -4.56 16.52 -4.81
N ARG A 8 -5.73 15.95 -4.84
CA ARG A 8 -5.99 14.57 -5.23
C ARG A 8 -7.00 14.52 -6.37
N PHE A 9 -6.67 13.74 -7.41
CA PHE A 9 -7.51 13.58 -8.60
C PHE A 9 -8.45 12.36 -8.53
N LYS A 10 -8.05 11.31 -7.79
CA LYS A 10 -8.82 10.07 -7.59
C LYS A 10 -8.87 9.72 -6.11
N GLN A 11 -9.88 9.00 -5.65
CA GLN A 11 -10.13 8.69 -4.24
C GLN A 11 -8.90 8.14 -3.50
N ALA A 12 -8.23 7.13 -4.01
CA ALA A 12 -6.97 6.60 -3.46
C ALA A 12 -5.76 6.97 -4.33
N GLY A 13 -5.79 8.16 -4.95
CA GLY A 13 -4.71 8.67 -5.79
C GLY A 13 -3.57 9.25 -4.96
N LYS A 14 -2.42 9.41 -5.61
CA LYS A 14 -1.29 10.18 -5.09
C LYS A 14 -1.71 11.63 -4.86
N ILE A 15 -1.19 12.23 -3.80
CA ILE A 15 -1.35 13.66 -3.54
C ILE A 15 -0.25 14.42 -4.28
N TYR A 16 -0.66 15.41 -5.05
CA TYR A 16 0.25 16.30 -5.79
C TYR A 16 0.19 17.69 -5.19
N TYR A 17 1.33 18.36 -5.14
CA TYR A 17 1.43 19.70 -4.57
C TYR A 17 1.39 20.76 -5.65
N PHE A 18 0.59 21.80 -5.41
CA PHE A 18 0.39 22.93 -6.30
C PHE A 18 0.56 24.25 -5.55
N ASP A 19 0.88 25.31 -6.30
CA ASP A 19 0.91 26.67 -5.78
C ASP A 19 -0.51 27.27 -5.79
N PRO A 20 -1.09 27.59 -4.62
CA PRO A 20 -2.41 28.20 -4.53
C PRO A 20 -2.43 29.65 -5.07
N ARG A 21 -1.25 30.29 -5.30
CA ARG A 21 -1.13 31.70 -5.65
C ARG A 21 -1.86 32.59 -4.62
N LYS A 22 -2.79 33.42 -5.12
CA LYS A 22 -3.61 34.35 -4.30
C LYS A 22 -4.98 33.79 -3.93
N LEU A 23 -5.25 32.53 -4.24
CA LEU A 23 -6.54 31.92 -3.95
C LEU A 23 -6.64 31.52 -2.49
N THR A 24 -7.70 31.96 -1.83
CA THR A 24 -8.05 31.45 -0.50
C THR A 24 -8.77 30.10 -0.70
N VAL A 25 -8.12 29.03 -0.33
CA VAL A 25 -8.62 27.67 -0.52
C VAL A 25 -8.58 26.90 0.80
N VAL A 26 -9.54 26.01 0.99
CA VAL A 26 -9.66 25.16 2.17
C VAL A 26 -9.67 23.68 1.77
N PRO A 27 -9.38 22.78 2.71
CA PRO A 27 -9.57 21.34 2.45
C PRO A 27 -11.01 21.07 1.96
N ASP A 28 -11.15 20.10 1.07
CA ASP A 28 -12.38 19.70 0.36
C ASP A 28 -12.83 20.63 -0.77
N ASP A 29 -12.18 21.77 -0.98
CA ASP A 29 -12.46 22.59 -2.16
C ASP A 29 -12.14 21.84 -3.45
N GLU A 30 -13.01 22.04 -4.42
CA GLU A 30 -12.88 21.53 -5.78
C GLU A 30 -12.21 22.58 -6.67
N ILE A 31 -11.16 22.20 -7.36
CA ILE A 31 -10.31 23.11 -8.10
C ILE A 31 -9.97 22.60 -9.50
N ILE A 32 -9.63 23.54 -10.38
CA ILE A 32 -9.02 23.28 -11.66
C ILE A 32 -7.54 23.64 -11.57
N VAL A 33 -6.69 22.67 -11.93
CA VAL A 33 -5.23 22.83 -11.95
C VAL A 33 -4.67 22.60 -13.34
N GLU A 34 -3.49 23.13 -13.57
CA GLU A 34 -2.73 22.83 -14.78
C GLU A 34 -1.74 21.70 -14.48
N THR A 35 -1.81 20.61 -15.25
CA THR A 35 -0.89 19.48 -15.14
C THR A 35 -0.03 19.34 -16.39
N ALA A 36 0.88 18.38 -16.43
CA ALA A 36 1.59 18.03 -17.66
C ALA A 36 0.65 17.48 -18.76
N TRP A 37 -0.56 17.10 -18.37
CA TRP A 37 -1.57 16.47 -19.22
C TRP A 37 -2.66 17.43 -19.67
N GLY A 38 -2.57 18.71 -19.28
CA GLY A 38 -3.57 19.73 -19.52
C GLY A 38 -4.29 20.15 -18.23
N LYS A 39 -5.46 20.75 -18.38
CA LYS A 39 -6.30 21.12 -17.25
C LYS A 39 -6.95 19.87 -16.66
N GLU A 40 -6.90 19.78 -15.35
CA GLU A 40 -7.50 18.68 -14.60
C GLU A 40 -8.32 19.19 -13.43
N TYR A 41 -9.41 18.48 -13.15
CA TYR A 41 -10.24 18.70 -11.98
C TYR A 41 -9.72 17.87 -10.82
N GLY A 42 -9.56 18.49 -9.63
CA GLY A 42 -9.09 17.84 -8.43
C GLY A 42 -9.75 18.39 -7.18
N ARG A 43 -9.56 17.67 -6.06
CA ARG A 43 -10.02 18.08 -4.74
C ARG A 43 -8.81 18.35 -3.84
N ILE A 44 -8.87 19.42 -3.06
CA ILE A 44 -7.86 19.74 -2.06
C ILE A 44 -8.03 18.80 -0.87
N VAL A 45 -6.95 18.11 -0.51
CA VAL A 45 -6.90 17.18 0.64
C VAL A 45 -6.05 17.74 1.76
N ILE A 46 -5.04 18.55 1.40
CA ILE A 46 -4.17 19.24 2.35
C ILE A 46 -4.29 20.73 2.09
N GLY A 47 -4.73 21.47 3.10
CA GLY A 47 -4.84 22.91 3.04
C GLY A 47 -3.49 23.62 2.87
N PRO A 48 -3.51 24.96 2.70
CA PRO A 48 -2.29 25.75 2.51
C PRO A 48 -1.29 25.50 3.64
N ARG A 49 -0.07 25.15 3.29
CA ARG A 49 1.03 25.00 4.23
C ARG A 49 2.34 25.48 3.61
N ASP A 50 3.19 26.04 4.42
CA ASP A 50 4.53 26.44 4.01
C ASP A 50 5.45 25.21 4.02
N VAL A 51 6.21 25.02 2.95
CA VAL A 51 7.22 23.96 2.82
C VAL A 51 8.56 24.57 2.47
N ARG A 52 9.63 23.85 2.81
CA ARG A 52 10.98 24.25 2.44
C ARG A 52 11.18 24.02 0.95
N GLU A 53 11.93 24.91 0.31
CA GLU A 53 12.25 24.79 -1.12
C GLU A 53 12.96 23.48 -1.47
N GLU A 54 13.72 22.92 -0.54
CA GLU A 54 14.44 21.65 -0.67
C GLU A 54 13.50 20.44 -0.76
N GLU A 55 12.26 20.56 -0.26
CA GLU A 55 11.25 19.49 -0.29
C GLU A 55 10.46 19.47 -1.60
N ILE A 56 10.67 20.47 -2.47
CA ILE A 56 9.97 20.63 -3.73
C ILE A 56 10.79 19.99 -4.84
N ALA A 57 10.41 18.79 -5.27
CA ALA A 57 11.14 18.01 -6.28
C ALA A 57 11.04 18.56 -7.71
N ALA A 58 10.14 19.52 -8.00
CA ALA A 58 9.92 20.09 -9.32
C ALA A 58 9.26 21.47 -9.20
N PRO A 59 9.33 22.35 -10.23
CA PRO A 59 8.64 23.62 -10.20
C PRO A 59 7.14 23.42 -9.98
N LEU A 60 6.60 24.08 -8.95
CA LEU A 60 5.20 23.99 -8.59
C LEU A 60 4.33 24.55 -9.71
N LYS A 61 3.36 23.78 -10.14
CA LYS A 61 2.33 24.26 -11.05
C LYS A 61 1.23 24.97 -10.30
N PRO A 62 0.60 25.99 -10.91
CA PRO A 62 -0.40 26.77 -10.22
C PRO A 62 -1.78 26.10 -10.18
N VAL A 63 -2.54 26.40 -9.13
CA VAL A 63 -3.99 26.28 -9.14
C VAL A 63 -4.54 27.41 -10.02
N LEU A 64 -5.35 27.07 -11.02
CA LEU A 64 -5.91 28.03 -11.96
C LEU A 64 -7.08 28.79 -11.33
N ARG A 65 -8.05 28.04 -10.75
CA ARG A 65 -9.25 28.61 -10.12
C ARG A 65 -10.03 27.54 -9.34
N LEU A 66 -10.97 27.98 -8.54
CA LEU A 66 -11.99 27.11 -7.96
C LEU A 66 -12.91 26.55 -9.07
N ALA A 67 -13.43 25.34 -8.85
CA ALA A 67 -14.38 24.74 -9.78
C ALA A 67 -15.74 25.46 -9.72
N THR A 68 -16.33 25.68 -10.87
CA THR A 68 -17.66 26.25 -11.00
C THR A 68 -18.73 25.16 -11.11
N PRO A 69 -20.02 25.44 -10.89
CA PRO A 69 -21.09 24.46 -11.14
C PRO A 69 -21.13 23.92 -12.57
N GLN A 70 -20.63 24.71 -13.53
CA GLN A 70 -20.48 24.25 -14.93
C GLN A 70 -19.38 23.21 -15.07
N ASP A 71 -18.26 23.36 -14.36
CA ASP A 71 -17.18 22.36 -14.34
C ASP A 71 -17.65 21.04 -13.76
N LEU A 72 -18.46 21.07 -12.70
CA LEU A 72 -19.06 19.86 -12.11
C LEU A 72 -19.97 19.14 -13.09
N LYS A 73 -20.79 19.90 -13.83
CA LYS A 73 -21.61 19.33 -14.92
C LYS A 73 -20.72 18.70 -16.01
N GLN A 74 -19.63 19.37 -16.38
CA GLN A 74 -18.66 18.84 -17.35
C GLN A 74 -18.04 17.52 -16.85
N VAL A 75 -17.62 17.45 -15.60
CA VAL A 75 -17.09 16.24 -14.98
C VAL A 75 -18.11 15.10 -15.03
N GLN A 76 -19.38 15.40 -14.73
CA GLN A 76 -20.46 14.40 -14.78
C GLN A 76 -20.70 13.91 -16.22
N GLN A 77 -20.77 14.82 -17.17
CA GLN A 77 -20.91 14.46 -18.59
C GLN A 77 -19.73 13.64 -19.11
N ASN A 78 -18.50 13.98 -18.65
CA ASN A 78 -17.33 13.20 -19.01
C ASN A 78 -17.41 11.78 -18.47
N LYS A 79 -17.91 11.56 -17.23
CA LYS A 79 -18.15 10.22 -16.68
C LYS A 79 -19.15 9.41 -17.53
N GLU A 80 -20.23 10.02 -17.99
CA GLU A 80 -21.18 9.33 -18.86
C GLU A 80 -20.58 8.97 -20.22
N ARG A 81 -19.78 9.87 -20.79
CA ARG A 81 -19.03 9.61 -22.04
C ARG A 81 -18.00 8.51 -21.85
N GLN A 82 -17.30 8.46 -20.71
CA GLN A 82 -16.37 7.40 -20.36
C GLN A 82 -17.04 6.04 -20.38
N ALA A 83 -18.23 5.91 -19.76
CA ALA A 83 -19.00 4.67 -19.74
C ALA A 83 -19.39 4.21 -21.16
N ARG A 84 -19.83 5.13 -22.03
CA ARG A 84 -20.16 4.82 -23.43
C ARG A 84 -18.90 4.42 -24.21
N ALA A 85 -17.80 5.16 -24.05
CA ALA A 85 -16.54 4.87 -24.72
C ALA A 85 -15.96 3.52 -24.30
N PHE A 86 -16.16 3.13 -23.04
CA PHE A 86 -15.76 1.81 -22.54
C PHE A 86 -16.46 0.68 -23.29
N VAL A 87 -17.77 0.76 -23.46
CA VAL A 87 -18.56 -0.25 -24.19
C VAL A 87 -18.10 -0.34 -25.63
N ILE A 88 -18.00 0.80 -26.34
CA ILE A 88 -17.58 0.87 -27.74
C ILE A 88 -16.18 0.28 -27.92
N CYS A 89 -15.23 0.67 -27.07
CA CYS A 89 -13.86 0.16 -27.15
C CYS A 89 -13.80 -1.35 -26.91
N LYS A 90 -14.55 -1.86 -25.93
CA LYS A 90 -14.63 -3.29 -25.62
C LYS A 90 -15.15 -4.12 -26.80
N GLU A 91 -16.16 -3.62 -27.51
CA GLU A 91 -16.70 -4.26 -28.72
C GLU A 91 -15.66 -4.26 -29.85
N LYS A 92 -14.94 -3.14 -30.04
CA LYS A 92 -13.90 -3.04 -31.07
C LYS A 92 -12.73 -3.94 -30.77
N ILE A 93 -12.25 -4.03 -29.53
CA ILE A 93 -11.21 -4.97 -29.10
C ILE A 93 -11.60 -6.41 -29.46
N LYS A 94 -12.87 -6.78 -29.17
CA LYS A 94 -13.41 -8.11 -29.52
C LYS A 94 -13.45 -8.33 -31.03
N ARG A 95 -13.85 -7.33 -31.81
CA ARG A 95 -13.92 -7.38 -33.28
C ARG A 95 -12.54 -7.56 -33.91
N HIS A 96 -11.53 -6.86 -33.40
CA HIS A 96 -10.13 -7.00 -33.86
C HIS A 96 -9.42 -8.22 -33.30
N GLY A 97 -10.04 -9.00 -32.41
CA GLY A 97 -9.47 -10.23 -31.83
C GLY A 97 -8.20 -9.99 -31.01
N LEU A 98 -8.03 -8.80 -30.42
CA LEU A 98 -6.81 -8.45 -29.72
C LEU A 98 -6.72 -9.11 -28.34
N PRO A 99 -5.55 -9.72 -27.97
CA PRO A 99 -5.35 -10.36 -26.67
C PRO A 99 -5.07 -9.31 -25.59
N MET A 100 -6.04 -8.44 -25.34
CA MET A 100 -5.98 -7.38 -24.35
C MET A 100 -7.32 -7.22 -23.64
N LYS A 101 -7.26 -6.80 -22.36
CA LYS A 101 -8.44 -6.53 -21.54
C LYS A 101 -8.50 -5.04 -21.23
N LEU A 102 -9.56 -4.38 -21.64
CA LEU A 102 -9.84 -2.99 -21.28
C LEU A 102 -10.19 -2.91 -19.80
N ILE A 103 -9.54 -2.02 -19.07
CA ILE A 103 -9.72 -1.82 -17.63
C ILE A 103 -10.52 -0.57 -17.34
N ASN A 104 -10.11 0.57 -17.93
CA ASN A 104 -10.75 1.85 -17.69
C ASN A 104 -10.59 2.78 -18.90
N VAL A 105 -11.42 3.82 -18.96
CA VAL A 105 -11.34 4.89 -19.96
C VAL A 105 -11.44 6.24 -19.26
N GLU A 106 -10.56 7.16 -19.58
CA GLU A 106 -10.55 8.50 -19.00
C GLU A 106 -10.53 9.56 -20.10
N TYR A 107 -11.42 10.55 -19.99
CA TYR A 107 -11.35 11.76 -20.77
C TYR A 107 -10.54 12.81 -20.03
N ALA A 108 -9.67 13.52 -20.73
CA ALA A 108 -9.12 14.76 -20.22
C ALA A 108 -10.25 15.75 -19.92
N PHE A 109 -10.07 16.61 -18.93
CA PHE A 109 -11.11 17.57 -18.52
C PHE A 109 -11.58 18.46 -19.70
N ASP A 110 -10.65 18.88 -20.56
CA ASP A 110 -10.89 19.68 -21.75
C ASP A 110 -11.35 18.87 -22.99
N MET A 111 -11.55 17.57 -22.84
CA MET A 111 -11.96 16.62 -23.89
C MET A 111 -11.02 16.52 -25.09
N ASN A 112 -9.83 17.07 -25.04
CA ASN A 112 -8.85 17.02 -26.14
C ASN A 112 -8.23 15.65 -26.33
N LYS A 113 -8.41 14.74 -25.33
CA LYS A 113 -7.76 13.45 -25.32
C LYS A 113 -8.59 12.42 -24.57
N ILE A 114 -8.53 11.17 -25.05
CA ILE A 114 -9.07 9.99 -24.38
C ILE A 114 -7.94 9.01 -24.13
N VAL A 115 -7.86 8.51 -22.89
CA VAL A 115 -6.87 7.51 -22.49
C VAL A 115 -7.61 6.20 -22.18
N PHE A 116 -7.23 5.13 -22.86
CA PHE A 116 -7.74 3.78 -22.63
C PHE A 116 -6.69 2.98 -21.86
N PHE A 117 -7.05 2.54 -20.67
CA PHE A 117 -6.18 1.71 -19.83
C PHE A 117 -6.50 0.24 -20.05
N PHE A 118 -5.45 -0.55 -20.34
CA PHE A 118 -5.61 -1.96 -20.64
C PHE A 118 -4.53 -2.82 -20.01
N THR A 119 -4.80 -4.12 -19.87
CA THR A 119 -3.82 -5.13 -19.53
C THR A 119 -3.65 -6.11 -20.68
N ALA A 120 -2.44 -6.61 -20.87
CA ALA A 120 -2.11 -7.67 -21.82
C ALA A 120 -0.89 -8.44 -21.32
N ASP A 121 -0.81 -9.73 -21.60
CA ASP A 121 0.32 -10.58 -21.21
C ASP A 121 1.58 -10.36 -22.05
N GLY A 122 1.45 -9.70 -23.19
CA GLY A 122 2.55 -9.43 -24.12
C GLY A 122 2.37 -8.15 -24.91
N ARG A 123 3.17 -8.03 -25.94
CA ARG A 123 3.10 -6.87 -26.86
C ARG A 123 1.91 -7.04 -27.81
N VAL A 124 1.02 -6.06 -27.83
CA VAL A 124 -0.17 -6.04 -28.70
C VAL A 124 0.02 -5.00 -29.80
N ASP A 125 -0.31 -5.35 -31.04
CA ASP A 125 -0.41 -4.36 -32.12
C ASP A 125 -1.83 -3.80 -32.18
N PHE A 126 -1.97 -2.56 -31.77
CA PHE A 126 -3.24 -1.85 -31.67
C PHE A 126 -3.41 -0.74 -32.70
N ARG A 127 -2.59 -0.71 -33.78
CA ARG A 127 -2.61 0.37 -34.79
C ARG A 127 -4.00 0.51 -35.45
N GLU A 128 -4.59 -0.60 -35.84
CA GLU A 128 -5.92 -0.63 -36.45
C GLU A 128 -7.00 -0.22 -35.44
N LEU A 129 -6.92 -0.71 -34.21
CA LEU A 129 -7.83 -0.32 -33.14
C LEU A 129 -7.78 1.20 -32.89
N VAL A 130 -6.60 1.81 -32.86
CA VAL A 130 -6.45 3.26 -32.67
C VAL A 130 -7.09 4.03 -33.81
N ARG A 131 -6.89 3.62 -35.07
CA ARG A 131 -7.53 4.26 -36.24
C ARG A 131 -9.05 4.17 -36.14
N ASP A 132 -9.55 3.02 -35.79
CA ASP A 132 -11.00 2.75 -35.67
C ASP A 132 -11.62 3.51 -34.48
N LEU A 133 -10.93 3.66 -33.35
CA LEU A 133 -11.36 4.50 -32.23
C LEU A 133 -11.32 5.99 -32.59
N ALA A 134 -10.25 6.44 -33.27
CA ALA A 134 -10.11 7.83 -33.68
C ALA A 134 -11.21 8.26 -34.66
N SER A 135 -11.65 7.38 -35.56
CA SER A 135 -12.76 7.64 -36.48
C SER A 135 -14.12 7.81 -35.79
N VAL A 136 -14.30 7.19 -34.60
CA VAL A 136 -15.55 7.28 -33.82
C VAL A 136 -15.54 8.48 -32.89
N PHE A 137 -14.42 8.71 -32.20
CA PHE A 137 -14.37 9.73 -31.15
C PHE A 137 -13.88 11.10 -31.63
N HIS A 138 -13.28 11.16 -32.81
CA HIS A 138 -12.70 12.39 -33.41
C HIS A 138 -11.80 13.17 -32.46
N THR A 139 -11.08 12.44 -31.59
CA THR A 139 -10.27 12.96 -30.50
C THR A 139 -8.94 12.19 -30.45
N ARG A 140 -7.92 12.78 -29.88
CA ARG A 140 -6.64 12.10 -29.68
C ARG A 140 -6.79 10.89 -28.77
N ILE A 141 -6.40 9.71 -29.26
CA ILE A 141 -6.48 8.45 -28.54
C ILE A 141 -5.10 8.09 -28.00
N GLU A 142 -5.04 7.76 -26.72
CA GLU A 142 -3.87 7.17 -26.07
C GLU A 142 -4.25 5.82 -25.49
N LEU A 143 -3.43 4.79 -25.74
CA LEU A 143 -3.54 3.47 -25.13
C LEU A 143 -2.42 3.30 -24.11
N ARG A 144 -2.78 2.95 -22.86
CA ARG A 144 -1.81 2.73 -21.78
C ARG A 144 -1.97 1.35 -21.19
N GLN A 145 -0.89 0.58 -21.24
CA GLN A 145 -0.83 -0.66 -20.51
C GLN A 145 -0.63 -0.39 -19.03
N VAL A 146 -1.45 -1.03 -18.17
CA VAL A 146 -1.38 -0.93 -16.72
C VAL A 146 -0.91 -2.23 -16.11
N GLY A 147 -0.31 -2.14 -14.93
CA GLY A 147 0.16 -3.31 -14.19
C GLY A 147 -0.99 -4.01 -13.47
N VAL A 148 -0.79 -5.28 -13.11
CA VAL A 148 -1.80 -6.12 -12.43
C VAL A 148 -2.31 -5.53 -11.09
N ARG A 149 -1.52 -4.71 -10.41
CA ARG A 149 -1.99 -4.03 -9.19
C ARG A 149 -2.90 -2.85 -9.51
N ASP A 150 -2.61 -2.12 -10.58
CA ASP A 150 -3.45 -1.01 -11.03
C ASP A 150 -4.76 -1.54 -11.58
N GLU A 151 -4.75 -2.69 -12.28
CA GLU A 151 -5.96 -3.42 -12.63
C GLU A 151 -6.80 -3.76 -11.40
N ALA A 152 -6.19 -4.40 -10.38
CA ALA A 152 -6.87 -4.73 -9.14
C ALA A 152 -7.40 -3.49 -8.41
N LYS A 153 -6.69 -2.36 -8.48
CA LYS A 153 -7.12 -1.07 -7.92
C LYS A 153 -8.38 -0.53 -8.59
N GLU A 154 -8.44 -0.56 -9.91
CA GLU A 154 -9.58 -0.04 -10.68
C GLU A 154 -10.81 -0.96 -10.58
N LEU A 155 -10.61 -2.28 -10.55
CA LEU A 155 -11.70 -3.25 -10.36
C LEU A 155 -12.26 -3.25 -8.93
N ASN A 156 -11.45 -2.85 -7.97
CA ASN A 156 -11.72 -2.90 -6.53
C ASN A 156 -12.14 -4.32 -6.05
N GLY A 157 -12.42 -4.47 -4.78
CA GLY A 157 -12.87 -5.73 -4.18
C GLY A 157 -12.46 -5.87 -2.72
N ILE A 158 -12.74 -7.06 -2.17
CA ILE A 158 -12.44 -7.39 -0.79
C ILE A 158 -11.18 -8.27 -0.73
N GLY A 159 -10.22 -7.87 0.09
CA GLY A 159 -9.00 -8.63 0.32
C GLY A 159 -9.22 -9.84 1.24
N PRO A 160 -8.20 -10.72 1.38
CA PRO A 160 -8.27 -11.87 2.28
C PRO A 160 -8.42 -11.46 3.77
N CYS A 161 -8.19 -10.21 4.11
CA CYS A 161 -8.40 -9.63 5.43
C CYS A 161 -9.84 -9.15 5.67
N GLY A 162 -10.76 -9.29 4.71
CA GLY A 162 -12.15 -8.84 4.81
C GLY A 162 -12.38 -7.34 4.61
N ARG A 163 -11.32 -6.58 4.25
CA ARG A 163 -11.42 -5.14 3.95
C ARG A 163 -11.26 -4.90 2.45
N GLU A 164 -11.71 -3.74 1.97
CA GLU A 164 -11.41 -3.28 0.62
C GLU A 164 -9.90 -3.33 0.31
N TYR A 165 -9.57 -3.51 -0.96
CA TYR A 165 -8.16 -3.48 -1.38
C TYR A 165 -7.49 -2.20 -0.93
N CYS A 166 -6.37 -2.31 -0.19
CA CYS A 166 -5.61 -1.15 0.28
C CYS A 166 -5.26 -0.19 -0.87
N CYS A 167 -4.96 -0.72 -2.06
CA CYS A 167 -4.66 0.08 -3.24
C CYS A 167 -5.85 0.88 -3.75
N ALA A 168 -7.08 0.41 -3.57
CA ALA A 168 -8.29 1.12 -3.98
C ALA A 168 -8.78 2.10 -2.91
N ALA A 169 -8.69 1.72 -1.62
CA ALA A 169 -9.27 2.49 -0.53
C ALA A 169 -8.39 3.67 -0.07
N TRP A 170 -7.11 3.45 0.24
CA TRP A 170 -6.29 4.47 0.92
C TRP A 170 -4.81 4.50 0.52
N LEU A 171 -4.22 3.38 0.09
CA LEU A 171 -2.79 3.31 -0.20
C LEU A 171 -2.51 3.81 -1.62
N GLY A 172 -2.16 5.09 -1.74
CA GLY A 172 -1.89 5.76 -3.03
C GLY A 172 -0.49 5.53 -3.57
N GLU A 173 0.51 5.26 -2.70
CA GLU A 173 1.91 5.08 -3.09
C GLU A 173 2.39 3.68 -2.73
N PHE A 174 3.17 3.09 -3.64
CA PHE A 174 3.69 1.74 -3.48
C PHE A 174 5.20 1.73 -3.49
N SER A 175 5.76 1.14 -2.43
CA SER A 175 7.17 0.77 -2.37
C SER A 175 7.34 -0.72 -2.64
N SER A 176 8.55 -1.13 -3.01
CA SER A 176 8.87 -2.53 -3.23
C SER A 176 8.64 -3.37 -1.96
N VAL A 177 8.02 -4.54 -2.12
CA VAL A 177 7.74 -5.49 -1.05
C VAL A 177 8.63 -6.70 -1.20
N SER A 178 9.23 -7.17 -0.11
CA SER A 178 10.08 -8.37 -0.09
C SER A 178 9.52 -9.45 0.82
N ILE A 179 9.85 -10.72 0.53
CA ILE A 179 9.47 -11.87 1.37
C ILE A 179 10.03 -11.75 2.79
N ARG A 180 11.16 -11.05 2.97
CA ARG A 180 11.73 -10.77 4.29
C ARG A 180 10.75 -10.02 5.21
N MET A 181 9.91 -9.16 4.63
CA MET A 181 8.89 -8.43 5.40
C MET A 181 7.82 -9.36 5.95
N ALA A 182 7.39 -10.39 5.19
CA ALA A 182 6.49 -11.42 5.68
C ALA A 182 7.11 -12.25 6.82
N LYS A 183 8.41 -12.58 6.70
CA LYS A 183 9.16 -13.27 7.78
C LYS A 183 9.23 -12.42 9.04
N ASN A 184 9.53 -11.13 8.94
CA ASN A 184 9.59 -10.22 10.08
C ASN A 184 8.24 -10.13 10.83
N GLN A 185 7.14 -10.28 10.11
CA GLN A 185 5.78 -10.25 10.64
C GLN A 185 5.30 -11.62 11.13
N GLY A 186 6.14 -12.66 11.07
CA GLY A 186 5.82 -14.02 11.51
C GLY A 186 4.75 -14.71 10.65
N LEU A 187 4.53 -14.27 9.42
CA LEU A 187 3.55 -14.84 8.52
C LEU A 187 4.08 -16.12 7.85
N SER A 188 3.18 -17.06 7.62
CA SER A 188 3.48 -18.23 6.79
C SER A 188 3.87 -17.80 5.38
N LEU A 189 4.95 -18.38 4.84
CA LEU A 189 5.44 -18.07 3.48
C LEU A 189 4.63 -18.73 2.36
N ASN A 190 3.47 -19.30 2.67
CA ASN A 190 2.58 -19.84 1.67
C ASN A 190 2.14 -18.71 0.71
N PRO A 191 2.37 -18.82 -0.61
CA PRO A 191 1.99 -17.81 -1.59
C PRO A 191 0.54 -17.35 -1.48
N THR A 192 -0.40 -18.24 -1.17
CA THR A 192 -1.82 -17.92 -1.01
C THR A 192 -2.10 -17.00 0.18
N LYS A 193 -1.25 -17.02 1.21
CA LYS A 193 -1.40 -16.20 2.42
C LYS A 193 -0.64 -14.89 2.38
N VAL A 194 0.36 -14.76 1.52
CA VAL A 194 1.19 -13.55 1.42
C VAL A 194 0.98 -12.75 0.13
N SER A 195 0.19 -13.28 -0.82
CA SER A 195 -0.16 -12.61 -2.06
C SER A 195 -1.50 -11.88 -1.95
N GLY A 196 -1.57 -10.71 -2.53
CA GLY A 196 -2.83 -9.98 -2.72
C GLY A 196 -3.59 -10.49 -3.95
N ALA A 197 -4.82 -9.99 -4.16
CA ALA A 197 -5.64 -10.32 -5.33
C ALA A 197 -4.97 -10.02 -6.68
N CYS A 198 -4.03 -9.08 -6.70
CA CYS A 198 -3.22 -8.76 -7.89
C CYS A 198 -2.10 -9.79 -8.17
N GLY A 199 -2.01 -10.90 -7.43
CA GLY A 199 -0.95 -11.92 -7.58
C GLY A 199 0.43 -11.51 -7.07
N ARG A 200 0.64 -10.25 -6.66
CA ARG A 200 1.89 -9.75 -6.06
C ARG A 200 1.82 -9.84 -4.54
N LEU A 201 2.99 -9.75 -3.87
CA LEU A 201 3.02 -9.65 -2.41
C LEU A 201 2.11 -8.53 -1.90
N MET A 202 1.40 -8.78 -0.80
CA MET A 202 0.47 -7.83 -0.19
C MET A 202 1.17 -6.52 0.16
N CYS A 203 0.58 -5.39 -0.22
CA CYS A 203 1.13 -4.06 0.04
C CYS A 203 1.13 -3.68 1.52
N CYS A 204 0.21 -4.21 2.32
CA CYS A 204 0.18 -4.03 3.78
C CYS A 204 1.45 -4.56 4.46
N LEU A 205 2.10 -5.61 3.92
CA LEU A 205 3.38 -6.10 4.43
C LEU A 205 4.45 -5.00 4.47
N ARG A 206 4.51 -4.14 3.46
CA ARG A 206 5.45 -3.02 3.43
C ARG A 206 5.02 -1.91 4.37
N TYR A 207 3.74 -1.57 4.35
CA TYR A 207 3.19 -0.52 5.19
C TYR A 207 3.43 -0.77 6.68
N GLU A 208 3.19 -2.01 7.12
CA GLU A 208 3.32 -2.40 8.53
C GLU A 208 4.75 -2.79 8.94
N ASN A 209 5.66 -3.02 7.96
CA ASN A 209 7.00 -3.58 8.21
C ASN A 209 7.82 -2.76 9.22
N ASP A 210 7.68 -1.44 9.22
CA ASP A 210 8.48 -0.58 10.10
C ASP A 210 8.04 -0.71 11.58
N MET A 211 6.81 -1.12 11.81
CA MET A 211 6.31 -1.45 13.15
C MET A 211 6.99 -2.70 13.71
N TYR A 212 7.28 -3.67 12.84
CA TYR A 212 7.94 -4.93 13.23
C TYR A 212 9.48 -4.83 13.33
N LYS A 213 10.10 -3.88 12.63
CA LYS A 213 11.56 -3.64 12.72
C LYS A 213 11.99 -3.09 14.09
N LYS A 214 11.17 -2.27 14.73
CA LYS A 214 11.48 -1.59 15.99
C LYS A 214 11.36 -2.49 17.22
N GLY A 215 11.42 -3.81 17.07
CA GLY A 215 11.60 -4.75 18.18
C GLY A 215 10.51 -4.74 19.26
N GLY A 216 9.27 -4.55 18.90
CA GLY A 216 8.15 -4.64 19.85
C GLY A 216 7.98 -3.43 20.77
N GLU A 217 8.65 -2.31 20.52
CA GLU A 217 8.46 -1.06 21.28
C GLU A 217 7.13 -0.33 20.96
N LEU A 218 6.28 -0.93 20.15
CA LEU A 218 5.03 -0.30 19.68
C LEU A 218 3.95 -0.17 20.75
N CYS A 219 4.16 -0.66 21.91
CA CYS A 219 3.16 -0.55 22.98
C CYS A 219 3.73 -0.10 24.32
N LYS A 220 4.37 1.08 24.36
CA LYS A 220 4.68 1.71 25.66
C LYS A 220 3.41 2.27 26.36
N THR A 221 2.31 2.46 25.61
CA THR A 221 1.07 3.08 26.12
C THR A 221 -0.17 2.20 26.04
N CYS A 222 -0.09 1.00 25.46
CA CYS A 222 -1.24 0.11 25.33
C CYS A 222 -1.18 -0.99 26.42
N SER A 223 -2.23 -1.12 27.18
CA SER A 223 -2.45 -2.18 28.19
C SER A 223 -2.80 -3.55 27.56
N CYS A 224 -2.40 -3.80 26.31
CA CYS A 224 -2.67 -5.06 25.62
C CYS A 224 -1.86 -6.21 26.24
N PRO A 225 -2.45 -7.40 26.46
CA PRO A 225 -1.78 -8.54 27.10
C PRO A 225 -0.75 -9.26 26.22
N HIS A 226 -0.33 -8.68 25.11
CA HIS A 226 0.66 -9.27 24.20
C HIS A 226 2.11 -8.88 24.54
N LYS A 227 2.48 -8.80 25.81
CA LYS A 227 3.89 -8.99 26.16
C LYS A 227 4.23 -10.41 25.74
N LYS A 228 4.91 -10.57 24.58
CA LYS A 228 5.67 -11.81 24.33
C LYS A 228 6.61 -11.94 25.50
N GLN A 229 6.25 -12.82 26.46
CA GLN A 229 7.21 -13.35 27.39
C GLN A 229 8.40 -13.78 26.54
N LYS A 230 9.56 -13.19 26.78
CA LYS A 230 10.81 -13.74 26.25
C LYS A 230 10.78 -15.18 26.70
N GLN A 231 10.51 -16.10 25.77
CA GLN A 231 10.64 -17.52 26.09
C GLN A 231 12.08 -17.68 26.53
N SER A 232 12.26 -17.95 27.81
CA SER A 232 13.56 -18.25 28.35
C SER A 232 14.11 -19.41 27.53
N ALA A 233 15.26 -19.21 26.90
CA ALA A 233 15.91 -20.29 26.15
C ALA A 233 16.14 -21.44 27.14
N ALA A 234 15.87 -22.69 26.70
CA ALA A 234 16.07 -23.86 27.52
C ALA A 234 17.51 -23.85 28.11
N PRO A 235 17.68 -23.95 29.42
CA PRO A 235 18.99 -24.00 30.03
C PRO A 235 19.77 -25.21 29.50
N ARG A 236 21.05 -25.02 29.20
CA ARG A 236 21.86 -26.10 28.61
C ARG A 236 22.36 -27.05 29.71
N VAL A 237 22.33 -28.36 29.42
CA VAL A 237 22.87 -29.38 30.29
C VAL A 237 24.36 -29.10 30.58
N GLY A 238 24.76 -29.22 31.84
CA GLY A 238 26.13 -28.98 32.29
C GLY A 238 26.46 -27.52 32.64
N LYS A 239 25.57 -26.58 32.44
CA LYS A 239 25.75 -25.17 32.84
C LYS A 239 25.33 -24.94 34.29
N ASN A 240 26.00 -23.99 34.94
CA ASN A 240 25.62 -23.53 36.27
C ASN A 240 24.44 -22.57 36.17
N VAL A 241 23.49 -22.74 37.06
CA VAL A 241 22.25 -21.96 37.08
C VAL A 241 21.95 -21.52 38.53
N ASP A 242 21.39 -20.31 38.63
CA ASP A 242 20.84 -19.81 39.89
C ASP A 242 19.38 -20.21 39.93
N THR A 243 19.00 -20.91 41.02
CA THR A 243 17.64 -21.30 41.39
C THR A 243 17.18 -20.53 42.61
N PRO A 244 15.89 -20.48 42.96
CA PRO A 244 15.44 -19.86 44.21
C PRO A 244 16.01 -20.42 45.49
N GLU A 245 16.48 -21.68 45.47
CA GLU A 245 17.13 -22.35 46.62
C GLU A 245 18.66 -22.31 46.62
N GLY A 246 19.30 -21.69 45.61
CA GLY A 246 20.74 -21.55 45.50
C GLY A 246 21.32 -21.99 44.15
N ARG A 247 22.64 -22.08 44.09
CA ARG A 247 23.36 -22.44 42.83
C ARG A 247 23.37 -23.95 42.66
N GLY A 248 23.23 -24.35 41.38
CA GLY A 248 23.35 -25.76 41.01
C GLY A 248 23.73 -25.96 39.57
N LYS A 249 23.99 -27.21 39.17
CA LYS A 249 24.37 -27.59 37.83
C LYS A 249 23.23 -28.34 37.13
N VAL A 250 22.88 -27.93 35.93
CA VAL A 250 21.84 -28.58 35.12
C VAL A 250 22.25 -29.99 34.71
N GLN A 251 21.53 -30.99 35.16
CA GLN A 251 21.76 -32.41 34.84
C GLN A 251 20.91 -32.87 33.65
N ARG A 252 19.64 -32.49 33.63
CA ARG A 252 18.69 -32.92 32.60
C ARG A 252 17.69 -31.82 32.28
N VAL A 253 17.35 -31.71 31.00
CA VAL A 253 16.33 -30.77 30.52
C VAL A 253 15.19 -31.56 29.89
N ASN A 254 13.96 -31.29 30.34
CA ASN A 254 12.75 -31.89 29.79
C ASN A 254 12.00 -30.84 28.96
N ALA A 255 12.15 -30.93 27.63
CA ALA A 255 11.55 -29.97 26.70
C ALA A 255 10.01 -30.01 26.72
N ASN A 256 9.41 -31.19 26.90
CA ASN A 256 7.96 -31.36 26.88
C ASN A 256 7.26 -30.77 28.11
N LYS A 257 7.87 -30.91 29.28
CA LYS A 257 7.36 -30.38 30.54
C LYS A 257 7.86 -29.00 30.93
N ARG A 258 8.80 -28.44 30.13
CA ARG A 258 9.53 -27.17 30.41
C ARG A 258 10.15 -27.15 31.80
N THR A 259 10.72 -28.29 32.25
CA THR A 259 11.41 -28.40 33.52
C THR A 259 12.88 -28.76 33.34
N VAL A 260 13.69 -28.39 34.31
CA VAL A 260 15.10 -28.75 34.42
C VAL A 260 15.37 -29.40 35.77
N SER A 261 16.13 -30.50 35.75
CA SER A 261 16.66 -31.11 36.94
C SER A 261 18.01 -30.50 37.23
N VAL A 262 18.14 -29.84 38.36
CA VAL A 262 19.32 -29.16 38.82
C VAL A 262 19.92 -29.94 40.03
N GLN A 263 21.24 -30.21 39.98
CA GLN A 263 21.95 -30.74 41.12
C GLN A 263 22.55 -29.58 41.88
N MET A 264 22.10 -29.42 43.13
CA MET A 264 22.53 -28.41 44.07
C MET A 264 23.92 -28.80 44.67
N GLU A 265 24.62 -27.84 45.25
CA GLU A 265 25.93 -28.06 45.90
C GLU A 265 25.86 -29.07 47.06
N ASN A 266 24.71 -29.22 47.72
CA ASN A 266 24.42 -30.20 48.78
C ASN A 266 24.02 -31.59 48.24
N GLN A 267 24.32 -31.92 47.00
CA GLN A 267 24.00 -33.16 46.28
C GLN A 267 22.50 -33.48 46.15
N ARG A 268 21.58 -32.63 46.57
CA ARG A 268 20.16 -32.80 46.33
C ARG A 268 19.83 -32.49 44.85
N ARG A 269 18.92 -33.29 44.27
CA ARG A 269 18.34 -33.03 42.94
C ARG A 269 16.97 -32.43 43.10
N THR A 270 16.73 -31.28 42.45
CA THR A 270 15.44 -30.59 42.46
C THR A 270 15.03 -30.29 41.02
N GLU A 271 13.72 -30.32 40.74
CA GLU A 271 13.17 -29.94 39.42
C GLU A 271 12.55 -28.56 39.50
N TRP A 272 12.93 -27.72 38.55
CA TRP A 272 12.49 -26.34 38.45
C TRP A 272 11.89 -26.05 37.09
N SER A 273 10.95 -25.10 37.00
CA SER A 273 10.48 -24.57 35.73
C SER A 273 11.60 -23.76 35.05
N TRP A 274 11.63 -23.75 33.72
CA TRP A 274 12.59 -22.94 32.96
C TRP A 274 12.52 -21.44 33.28
N ASP A 275 11.36 -20.96 33.69
CA ASP A 275 11.13 -19.55 34.00
C ASP A 275 11.70 -19.14 35.36
N GLU A 276 11.99 -20.11 36.22
CA GLU A 276 12.54 -19.91 37.58
C GLU A 276 14.06 -20.02 37.65
N VAL A 277 14.69 -20.46 36.58
CA VAL A 277 16.13 -20.76 36.55
C VAL A 277 16.85 -19.77 35.62
N ARG A 278 17.95 -19.19 36.07
CA ARG A 278 18.80 -18.28 35.29
C ARG A 278 20.20 -18.85 35.08
N GLU A 279 20.67 -18.93 33.83
CA GLU A 279 22.03 -19.30 33.54
C GLU A 279 23.00 -18.23 34.07
N VAL A 280 23.99 -18.65 34.84
CA VAL A 280 25.09 -17.79 35.28
C VAL A 280 26.06 -17.64 34.12
N ARG A 281 26.21 -16.40 33.62
CA ARG A 281 27.26 -16.08 32.65
C ARG A 281 28.59 -16.07 33.36
N GLY A 282 29.41 -17.08 33.09
CA GLY A 282 30.83 -17.11 33.46
C GLY A 282 31.66 -16.31 32.51
#